data_d451bc2e9c1a9f20e42f0d1f150038ba
#
_entry.id   d451bc2e9c1a9f20e42f0d1f150038ba
#
_cell.length_a   1.000
_cell.length_b   1.000
_cell.length_c   1.000
_cell.angle_alpha   90.00
_cell.angle_beta   90.00
_cell.angle_gamma   90.00
#
_symmetry.space_group_name_H-M   'P 1'
#
loop_
_entity.id
_entity.type
_entity.pdbx_description
1 polymer ?
#
loop_
_entity_poly.entity_id
_entity_poly.type
_entity_poly.pdbx_seq_one_letter_code
_entity_poly.pdbx_strand_id
1 'polypeptide(L)'
;MITERIDHTLLRADATEEDIRGLCEEAVTYGFHSVCVNSSCVALCASLLKNTGIKVCTVIGFPLGAMSTTAKIAEATAAVKDGAEELDMVIHIGALKSGNWDYVRRDIGAVVAAAGDDVIVKVILETCLLTDEEIQEACLVSRDAGADYVKTSTGFSTGGATVEAVSLMKRTVGSDMKVKASGGIHTLEDARKMFYAGADRIGSSSGVAIAEAEMSEIHTVSYTHLRAHETAAN
;
A
#
# COMPACT_ATOMS: atom_id res chain seq x y z
N MET A 1 3.97 -5.42 15.75
CA MET A 1 3.76 -3.94 15.80
C MET A 1 3.03 -3.48 14.54
N ILE A 2 2.42 -2.29 14.58
CA ILE A 2 1.77 -1.70 13.40
C ILE A 2 2.79 -1.46 12.29
N THR A 3 4.03 -1.13 12.63
CA THR A 3 5.13 -0.84 11.69
C THR A 3 5.34 -1.95 10.66
N GLU A 4 5.24 -3.22 11.05
CA GLU A 4 5.37 -4.40 10.16
C GLU A 4 4.26 -4.49 9.10
N ARG A 5 3.27 -3.59 9.17
CA ARG A 5 2.12 -3.50 8.26
C ARG A 5 2.04 -2.16 7.54
N ILE A 6 3.15 -1.38 7.53
CA ILE A 6 3.26 -0.09 6.86
C ILE A 6 4.14 -0.22 5.63
N ASP A 7 3.63 0.24 4.48
CA ASP A 7 4.43 0.59 3.31
C ASP A 7 4.79 2.08 3.43
N HIS A 8 6.05 2.36 3.81
CA HIS A 8 6.54 3.72 3.99
C HIS A 8 6.73 4.39 2.64
N THR A 9 5.97 5.47 2.38
CA THR A 9 5.67 5.91 1.01
C THR A 9 6.24 7.29 0.70
N LEU A 10 6.93 7.41 -0.45
CA LEU A 10 7.42 8.66 -1.00
C LEU A 10 7.22 8.68 -2.53
N LEU A 11 6.16 9.39 -2.99
CA LEU A 11 5.75 9.41 -4.40
C LEU A 11 5.69 10.83 -5.00
N ARG A 12 6.09 11.87 -4.25
CA ARG A 12 6.11 13.23 -4.78
C ARG A 12 7.08 13.35 -5.95
N ALA A 13 6.73 14.17 -6.93
CA ALA A 13 7.48 14.29 -8.19
C ALA A 13 8.88 14.90 -8.02
N ASP A 14 9.08 15.68 -6.97
CA ASP A 14 10.32 16.38 -6.64
C ASP A 14 11.19 15.63 -5.60
N ALA A 15 10.87 14.36 -5.32
CA ALA A 15 11.69 13.54 -4.43
C ALA A 15 13.11 13.37 -4.99
N THR A 16 14.09 13.76 -4.20
CA THR A 16 15.50 13.64 -4.54
C THR A 16 16.06 12.27 -4.18
N GLU A 17 17.26 11.95 -4.68
CA GLU A 17 17.97 10.73 -4.27
C GLU A 17 18.24 10.70 -2.75
N GLU A 18 18.53 11.85 -2.14
CA GLU A 18 18.74 11.99 -0.71
C GLU A 18 17.45 11.67 0.07
N ASP A 19 16.30 12.13 -0.39
CA ASP A 19 15.00 11.79 0.21
C ASP A 19 14.72 10.27 0.15
N ILE A 20 15.08 9.61 -0.97
CA ILE A 20 14.93 8.15 -1.11
C ILE A 20 15.86 7.39 -0.17
N ARG A 21 17.09 7.87 0.03
CA ARG A 21 18.03 7.29 1.00
C ARG A 21 17.49 7.43 2.42
N GLY A 22 17.00 8.61 2.79
CA GLY A 22 16.35 8.84 4.08
C GLY A 22 15.16 7.92 4.31
N LEU A 23 14.29 7.74 3.30
CA LEU A 23 13.15 6.82 3.36
C LEU A 23 13.59 5.37 3.65
N CYS A 24 14.66 4.91 3.01
CA CYS A 24 15.20 3.56 3.23
C CYS A 24 15.80 3.41 4.64
N GLU A 25 16.52 4.41 5.14
CA GLU A 25 17.07 4.43 6.49
C GLU A 25 15.97 4.41 7.56
N GLU A 26 14.91 5.21 7.38
CA GLU A 26 13.73 5.20 8.22
C GLU A 26 13.05 3.82 8.21
N ALA A 27 12.89 3.20 7.03
CA ALA A 27 12.27 1.89 6.92
C ALA A 27 13.03 0.81 7.70
N VAL A 28 14.36 0.83 7.66
CA VAL A 28 15.20 -0.09 8.45
C VAL A 28 15.11 0.22 9.94
N THR A 29 15.18 1.49 10.32
CA THR A 29 15.18 1.95 11.72
C THR A 29 13.89 1.56 12.45
N TYR A 30 12.74 1.75 11.78
CA TYR A 30 11.43 1.50 12.38
C TYR A 30 10.85 0.10 12.05
N GLY A 31 11.52 -0.68 11.21
CA GLY A 31 11.08 -2.02 10.82
C GLY A 31 9.78 -1.99 10.01
N PHE A 32 9.67 -1.08 9.04
CA PHE A 32 8.50 -1.06 8.14
C PHE A 32 8.50 -2.29 7.23
N HIS A 33 7.30 -2.64 6.73
CA HIS A 33 7.16 -3.76 5.81
C HIS A 33 7.90 -3.52 4.49
N SER A 34 7.70 -2.35 3.92
CA SER A 34 8.29 -1.94 2.64
C SER A 34 8.53 -0.44 2.57
N VAL A 35 9.33 -0.03 1.60
CA VAL A 35 9.26 1.32 1.02
C VAL A 35 8.39 1.29 -0.23
N CYS A 36 7.65 2.38 -0.51
CA CYS A 36 6.85 2.51 -1.73
C CYS A 36 7.26 3.79 -2.47
N VAL A 37 7.81 3.62 -3.67
CA VAL A 37 8.46 4.69 -4.45
C VAL A 37 8.00 4.68 -5.92
N ASN A 38 8.35 5.72 -6.68
CA ASN A 38 8.21 5.73 -8.13
C ASN A 38 9.17 4.72 -8.79
N SER A 39 8.80 4.18 -9.95
CA SER A 39 9.53 3.09 -10.62
C SER A 39 11.00 3.41 -10.91
N SER A 40 11.34 4.67 -11.18
CA SER A 40 12.72 5.13 -11.38
C SER A 40 13.64 5.01 -10.15
N CYS A 41 13.07 4.86 -8.94
CA CYS A 41 13.83 4.77 -7.68
C CYS A 41 14.04 3.31 -7.23
N VAL A 42 13.44 2.32 -7.90
CA VAL A 42 13.45 0.91 -7.46
C VAL A 42 14.86 0.35 -7.34
N ALA A 43 15.70 0.52 -8.35
CA ALA A 43 17.07 0.00 -8.34
C ALA A 43 17.89 0.55 -7.17
N LEU A 44 17.74 1.83 -6.84
CA LEU A 44 18.39 2.44 -5.69
C LEU A 44 17.90 1.82 -4.38
N CYS A 45 16.56 1.73 -4.18
CA CYS A 45 15.98 1.13 -2.99
C CYS A 45 16.41 -0.34 -2.83
N ALA A 46 16.36 -1.14 -3.91
CA ALA A 46 16.79 -2.54 -3.90
C ALA A 46 18.27 -2.71 -3.47
N SER A 47 19.13 -1.79 -3.91
CA SER A 47 20.52 -1.77 -3.49
C SER A 47 20.71 -1.43 -2.01
N LEU A 48 19.98 -0.40 -1.52
CA LEU A 48 20.08 0.08 -0.13
C LEU A 48 19.48 -0.90 0.89
N LEU A 49 18.39 -1.57 0.50
CA LEU A 49 17.63 -2.47 1.39
C LEU A 49 18.05 -3.93 1.30
N LYS A 50 19.12 -4.23 0.55
CA LYS A 50 19.62 -5.60 0.40
C LYS A 50 19.95 -6.20 1.77
N ASN A 51 19.42 -7.41 2.05
CA ASN A 51 19.59 -8.16 3.29
C ASN A 51 18.99 -7.52 4.56
N THR A 52 18.15 -6.50 4.44
CA THR A 52 17.44 -5.89 5.58
C THR A 52 16.12 -6.57 5.91
N GLY A 53 15.53 -7.27 4.96
CA GLY A 53 14.17 -7.84 5.05
C GLY A 53 13.07 -6.87 4.63
N ILE A 54 13.38 -5.58 4.45
CA ILE A 54 12.41 -4.55 3.99
C ILE A 54 12.17 -4.74 2.49
N LYS A 55 10.89 -4.79 2.10
CA LYS A 55 10.49 -4.99 0.70
C LYS A 55 10.54 -3.70 -0.10
N VAL A 56 10.75 -3.81 -1.41
CA VAL A 56 10.66 -2.70 -2.35
C VAL A 56 9.34 -2.79 -3.10
N CYS A 57 8.45 -1.85 -2.82
CA CYS A 57 7.19 -1.65 -3.53
C CYS A 57 7.32 -0.47 -4.49
N THR A 58 6.68 -0.55 -5.65
CA THR A 58 6.57 0.57 -6.58
C THR A 58 5.19 0.67 -7.19
N VAL A 59 4.88 1.80 -7.81
CA VAL A 59 3.60 2.07 -8.45
C VAL A 59 3.68 1.83 -9.96
N ILE A 60 2.56 1.40 -10.56
CA ILE A 60 2.44 1.13 -12.00
C ILE A 60 1.23 1.87 -12.57
N GLY A 61 1.44 2.60 -13.68
CA GLY A 61 0.38 3.41 -14.30
C GLY A 61 -0.10 4.57 -13.44
N PHE A 62 0.75 5.06 -12.58
CA PHE A 62 0.41 5.99 -11.49
C PHE A 62 0.55 7.46 -11.91
N PRO A 63 -0.33 8.38 -11.43
CA PRO A 63 -1.46 8.10 -10.55
C PRO A 63 -2.79 7.85 -11.26
N LEU A 64 -2.88 7.99 -12.58
CA LEU A 64 -4.15 8.07 -13.32
C LEU A 64 -4.72 6.72 -13.77
N GLY A 65 -3.88 5.68 -13.91
CA GLY A 65 -4.27 4.38 -14.46
C GLY A 65 -4.67 4.40 -15.93
N ALA A 66 -4.60 5.55 -16.60
CA ALA A 66 -5.15 5.80 -17.94
C ALA A 66 -4.18 5.49 -19.10
N MET A 67 -2.98 5.00 -18.80
CA MET A 67 -2.05 4.57 -19.84
C MET A 67 -2.47 3.23 -20.46
N SER A 68 -1.92 2.91 -21.63
CA SER A 68 -2.21 1.64 -22.30
C SER A 68 -1.68 0.46 -21.48
N THR A 69 -2.34 -0.69 -21.62
CA THR A 69 -1.89 -1.95 -20.98
C THR A 69 -0.44 -2.28 -21.35
N THR A 70 -0.03 -2.07 -22.60
CA THR A 70 1.36 -2.30 -23.04
C THR A 70 2.37 -1.43 -22.26
N ALA A 71 2.02 -0.18 -21.96
CA ALA A 71 2.88 0.70 -21.18
C ALA A 71 2.96 0.24 -19.71
N LYS A 72 1.85 -0.20 -19.11
CA LYS A 72 1.85 -0.78 -17.74
C LYS A 72 2.69 -2.06 -17.67
N ILE A 73 2.58 -2.94 -18.68
CA ILE A 73 3.42 -4.15 -18.78
C ILE A 73 4.91 -3.77 -18.82
N ALA A 74 5.28 -2.81 -19.66
CA ALA A 74 6.67 -2.39 -19.80
C ALA A 74 7.22 -1.81 -18.49
N GLU A 75 6.43 -0.99 -17.78
CA GLU A 75 6.80 -0.42 -16.49
C GLU A 75 6.93 -1.52 -15.42
N ALA A 76 5.97 -2.44 -15.32
CA ALA A 76 6.01 -3.55 -14.37
C ALA A 76 7.23 -4.46 -14.60
N THR A 77 7.49 -4.83 -15.86
CA THR A 77 8.65 -5.67 -16.23
C THR A 77 9.97 -4.99 -15.87
N ALA A 78 10.09 -3.69 -16.13
CA ALA A 78 11.28 -2.93 -15.77
C ALA A 78 11.45 -2.85 -14.25
N ALA A 79 10.39 -2.56 -13.52
CA ALA A 79 10.41 -2.45 -12.07
C ALA A 79 10.81 -3.78 -11.39
N VAL A 80 10.27 -4.91 -11.85
CA VAL A 80 10.64 -6.24 -11.34
C VAL A 80 12.11 -6.54 -11.63
N LYS A 81 12.57 -6.24 -12.83
CA LYS A 81 13.99 -6.40 -13.20
C LYS A 81 14.91 -5.56 -12.32
N ASP A 82 14.48 -4.39 -11.91
CA ASP A 82 15.24 -3.47 -11.07
C ASP A 82 15.17 -3.85 -9.57
N GLY A 83 14.35 -4.83 -9.20
CA GLY A 83 14.29 -5.42 -7.88
C GLY A 83 13.03 -5.08 -7.08
N ALA A 84 11.93 -4.66 -7.71
CA ALA A 84 10.65 -4.53 -7.04
C ALA A 84 10.10 -5.92 -6.66
N GLU A 85 9.62 -6.05 -5.43
CA GLU A 85 8.99 -7.25 -4.88
C GLU A 85 7.47 -7.09 -4.73
N GLU A 86 6.97 -5.86 -4.81
CA GLU A 86 5.55 -5.52 -4.77
C GLU A 86 5.23 -4.41 -5.79
N LEU A 87 4.10 -4.52 -6.48
CA LEU A 87 3.62 -3.56 -7.46
C LEU A 87 2.24 -3.06 -7.09
N ASP A 88 2.07 -1.74 -6.96
CA ASP A 88 0.78 -1.07 -6.73
C ASP A 88 0.30 -0.46 -8.05
N MET A 89 -0.45 -1.20 -8.86
CA MET A 89 -0.97 -0.71 -10.14
C MET A 89 -2.26 0.09 -9.99
N VAL A 90 -2.45 1.15 -10.75
CA VAL A 90 -3.73 1.86 -10.80
C VAL A 90 -4.65 1.23 -11.83
N ILE A 91 -5.89 0.90 -11.40
CA ILE A 91 -6.94 0.38 -12.29
C ILE A 91 -7.25 1.37 -13.41
N HIS A 92 -7.69 0.90 -14.58
CA HIS A 92 -8.11 1.80 -15.66
C HIS A 92 -9.50 2.37 -15.38
N ILE A 93 -9.55 3.47 -14.61
CA ILE A 93 -10.80 4.08 -14.10
C ILE A 93 -11.77 4.44 -15.23
N GLY A 94 -11.28 4.98 -16.34
CA GLY A 94 -12.13 5.34 -17.47
C GLY A 94 -12.84 4.14 -18.12
N ALA A 95 -12.16 3.00 -18.23
CA ALA A 95 -12.76 1.76 -18.73
C ALA A 95 -13.79 1.21 -17.73
N LEU A 96 -13.48 1.25 -16.43
CA LEU A 96 -14.39 0.88 -15.35
C LEU A 96 -15.67 1.71 -15.41
N LYS A 97 -15.57 3.05 -15.47
CA LYS A 97 -16.71 3.97 -15.57
C LYS A 97 -17.55 3.76 -16.82
N SER A 98 -16.96 3.23 -17.86
CA SER A 98 -17.65 2.88 -19.09
C SER A 98 -18.30 1.48 -19.07
N GLY A 99 -18.19 0.76 -17.94
CA GLY A 99 -18.68 -0.61 -17.79
C GLY A 99 -17.88 -1.65 -18.59
N ASN A 100 -16.67 -1.31 -19.08
CA ASN A 100 -15.83 -2.22 -19.86
C ASN A 100 -14.96 -3.10 -18.93
N TRP A 101 -15.64 -3.93 -18.15
CA TRP A 101 -15.01 -4.80 -17.14
C TRP A 101 -14.07 -5.85 -17.75
N ASP A 102 -14.34 -6.29 -18.97
CA ASP A 102 -13.45 -7.20 -19.71
C ASP A 102 -12.08 -6.56 -20.01
N TYR A 103 -12.07 -5.27 -20.35
CA TYR A 103 -10.83 -4.53 -20.52
C TYR A 103 -10.10 -4.40 -19.19
N VAL A 104 -10.80 -4.00 -18.12
CA VAL A 104 -10.23 -3.84 -16.78
C VAL A 104 -9.59 -5.15 -16.33
N ARG A 105 -10.28 -6.29 -16.44
CA ARG A 105 -9.76 -7.60 -16.08
C ARG A 105 -8.50 -7.96 -16.86
N ARG A 106 -8.49 -7.75 -18.19
CA ARG A 106 -7.32 -8.03 -19.02
C ARG A 106 -6.14 -7.12 -18.70
N ASP A 107 -6.38 -5.84 -18.41
CA ASP A 107 -5.35 -4.87 -18.02
C ASP A 107 -4.66 -5.29 -16.73
N ILE A 108 -5.42 -5.65 -15.69
CA ILE A 108 -4.90 -6.16 -14.43
C ILE A 108 -4.15 -7.48 -14.63
N GLY A 109 -4.77 -8.47 -15.29
CA GLY A 109 -4.17 -9.78 -15.52
C GLY A 109 -2.88 -9.71 -16.34
N ALA A 110 -2.75 -8.75 -17.24
CA ALA A 110 -1.53 -8.53 -18.00
C ALA A 110 -0.38 -8.00 -17.13
N VAL A 111 -0.67 -7.16 -16.15
CA VAL A 111 0.34 -6.67 -15.18
C VAL A 111 0.71 -7.80 -14.21
N VAL A 112 -0.27 -8.58 -13.72
CA VAL A 112 -0.03 -9.77 -12.88
C VAL A 112 0.89 -10.76 -13.60
N ALA A 113 0.61 -11.06 -14.86
CA ALA A 113 1.46 -11.94 -15.66
C ALA A 113 2.87 -11.39 -15.90
N ALA A 114 3.01 -10.07 -16.07
CA ALA A 114 4.30 -9.41 -16.23
C ALA A 114 5.11 -9.36 -14.92
N ALA A 115 4.46 -9.33 -13.77
CA ALA A 115 5.07 -9.36 -12.45
C ALA A 115 5.69 -10.74 -12.15
N GLY A 116 5.02 -11.83 -12.56
CA GLY A 116 5.42 -13.20 -12.23
C GLY A 116 4.96 -13.63 -10.83
N ASP A 117 5.16 -14.90 -10.50
CA ASP A 117 4.57 -15.56 -9.34
C ASP A 117 5.14 -15.09 -7.98
N ASP A 118 6.35 -14.54 -7.97
CA ASP A 118 7.07 -14.15 -6.74
C ASP A 118 6.82 -12.68 -6.34
N VAL A 119 6.10 -11.91 -7.15
CA VAL A 119 5.87 -10.48 -6.95
C VAL A 119 4.41 -10.20 -6.60
N ILE A 120 4.18 -9.55 -5.47
CA ILE A 120 2.84 -9.18 -5.02
C ILE A 120 2.28 -8.03 -5.89
N VAL A 121 1.07 -8.21 -6.41
CA VAL A 121 0.35 -7.17 -7.16
C VAL A 121 -0.84 -6.66 -6.37
N LYS A 122 -0.90 -5.32 -6.19
CA LYS A 122 -2.00 -4.64 -5.52
C LYS A 122 -2.68 -3.71 -6.53
N VAL A 123 -4.01 -3.74 -6.59
CA VAL A 123 -4.79 -2.91 -7.51
C VAL A 123 -5.37 -1.70 -6.78
N ILE A 124 -4.92 -0.50 -7.15
CA ILE A 124 -5.45 0.77 -6.64
C ILE A 124 -6.76 1.07 -7.36
N LEU A 125 -7.86 1.08 -6.62
CA LEU A 125 -9.20 1.29 -7.15
C LEU A 125 -9.52 2.78 -7.33
N GLU A 126 -8.93 3.67 -6.53
CA GLU A 126 -9.26 5.10 -6.41
C GLU A 126 -10.70 5.30 -5.95
N THR A 127 -11.01 4.77 -4.79
CA THR A 127 -12.38 4.65 -4.26
C THR A 127 -13.16 5.96 -4.21
N CYS A 128 -12.49 7.11 -4.05
CA CYS A 128 -13.15 8.42 -4.05
C CYS A 128 -13.82 8.80 -5.40
N LEU A 129 -13.52 8.08 -6.48
CA LEU A 129 -14.12 8.28 -7.80
C LEU A 129 -15.19 7.24 -8.13
N LEU A 130 -15.43 6.26 -7.25
CA LEU A 130 -16.28 5.10 -7.51
C LEU A 130 -17.53 5.10 -6.62
N THR A 131 -18.60 4.50 -7.11
CA THR A 131 -19.75 4.11 -6.27
C THR A 131 -19.43 2.83 -5.51
N ASP A 132 -20.26 2.50 -4.51
CA ASP A 132 -20.10 1.26 -3.73
C ASP A 132 -20.20 0.01 -4.62
N GLU A 133 -21.10 0.01 -5.61
CA GLU A 133 -21.25 -1.08 -6.59
C GLU A 133 -20.01 -1.21 -7.47
N GLU A 134 -19.44 -0.09 -7.92
CA GLU A 134 -18.21 -0.07 -8.71
C GLU A 134 -17.01 -0.55 -7.89
N ILE A 135 -16.94 -0.22 -6.60
CA ILE A 135 -15.89 -0.73 -5.69
C ILE A 135 -16.01 -2.25 -5.55
N GLN A 136 -17.22 -2.77 -5.33
CA GLN A 136 -17.44 -4.20 -5.21
C GLN A 136 -17.05 -4.95 -6.49
N GLU A 137 -17.51 -4.49 -7.66
CA GLU A 137 -17.18 -5.11 -8.94
C GLU A 137 -15.67 -5.04 -9.23
N ALA A 138 -15.01 -3.90 -8.95
CA ALA A 138 -13.57 -3.74 -9.10
C ALA A 138 -12.78 -4.70 -8.20
N CYS A 139 -13.25 -4.96 -6.98
CA CYS A 139 -12.66 -5.96 -6.09
C CYS A 139 -12.75 -7.36 -6.70
N LEU A 140 -13.93 -7.76 -7.19
CA LEU A 140 -14.15 -9.09 -7.77
C LEU A 140 -13.32 -9.27 -9.05
N VAL A 141 -13.31 -8.29 -9.94
CA VAL A 141 -12.53 -8.31 -11.18
C VAL A 141 -11.03 -8.37 -10.88
N SER A 142 -10.54 -7.66 -9.86
CA SER A 142 -9.14 -7.71 -9.44
C SER A 142 -8.74 -9.09 -8.92
N ARG A 143 -9.62 -9.72 -8.11
CA ARG A 143 -9.43 -11.09 -7.63
C ARG A 143 -9.36 -12.07 -8.80
N ASP A 144 -10.34 -12.00 -9.70
CA ASP A 144 -10.45 -12.92 -10.84
C ASP A 144 -9.31 -12.73 -11.86
N ALA A 145 -8.64 -11.58 -11.85
CA ALA A 145 -7.44 -11.29 -12.62
C ALA A 145 -6.13 -11.77 -11.95
N GLY A 146 -6.21 -12.29 -10.70
CA GLY A 146 -5.09 -12.86 -9.98
C GLY A 146 -4.27 -11.87 -9.15
N ALA A 147 -4.82 -10.70 -8.83
CA ALA A 147 -4.15 -9.76 -7.92
C ALA A 147 -4.20 -10.25 -6.46
N ASP A 148 -3.19 -9.90 -5.65
CA ASP A 148 -3.07 -10.28 -4.25
C ASP A 148 -3.80 -9.34 -3.30
N TYR A 149 -3.89 -8.07 -3.68
CA TYR A 149 -4.53 -7.01 -2.90
C TYR A 149 -5.40 -6.11 -3.77
N VAL A 150 -6.42 -5.55 -3.15
CA VAL A 150 -7.03 -4.28 -3.57
C VAL A 150 -6.57 -3.16 -2.65
N LYS A 151 -6.31 -1.98 -3.22
CA LYS A 151 -5.85 -0.79 -2.50
C LYS A 151 -6.84 0.36 -2.72
N THR A 152 -7.10 1.16 -1.68
CA THR A 152 -8.11 2.21 -1.77
C THR A 152 -7.75 3.32 -2.73
N SER A 153 -6.57 3.93 -2.60
CA SER A 153 -6.33 5.27 -3.15
C SER A 153 -4.87 5.48 -3.58
N THR A 154 -4.67 6.40 -4.51
CA THR A 154 -3.35 6.89 -4.92
C THR A 154 -2.77 7.90 -3.92
N GLY A 155 -3.62 8.68 -3.26
CA GLY A 155 -3.24 9.87 -2.50
C GLY A 155 -3.07 11.14 -3.35
N PHE A 156 -3.34 11.07 -4.67
CA PHE A 156 -3.20 12.16 -5.64
C PHE A 156 -4.54 12.60 -6.24
N SER A 157 -5.67 12.11 -5.68
CA SER A 157 -7.01 12.48 -6.09
C SER A 157 -7.73 13.27 -5.00
N THR A 158 -9.05 13.39 -5.09
CA THR A 158 -9.89 14.22 -4.21
C THR A 158 -10.12 13.61 -2.82
N GLY A 159 -9.83 12.32 -2.62
CA GLY A 159 -10.04 11.61 -1.35
C GLY A 159 -9.02 10.50 -1.13
N GLY A 160 -8.97 10.00 0.11
CA GLY A 160 -8.11 8.90 0.55
C GLY A 160 -8.92 7.70 1.07
N ALA A 161 -8.31 6.89 1.92
CA ALA A 161 -8.97 5.77 2.57
C ALA A 161 -10.07 6.23 3.54
N THR A 162 -11.21 5.54 3.51
CA THR A 162 -12.28 5.69 4.50
C THR A 162 -12.59 4.35 5.16
N VAL A 163 -13.12 4.39 6.36
CA VAL A 163 -13.56 3.18 7.10
C VAL A 163 -14.61 2.42 6.30
N GLU A 164 -15.54 3.15 5.67
CA GLU A 164 -16.62 2.60 4.86
C GLU A 164 -16.09 1.85 3.64
N ALA A 165 -15.19 2.49 2.86
CA ALA A 165 -14.59 1.87 1.68
C ALA A 165 -13.75 0.64 2.04
N VAL A 166 -12.89 0.73 3.06
CA VAL A 166 -12.06 -0.40 3.53
C VAL A 166 -12.94 -1.56 3.99
N SER A 167 -13.99 -1.29 4.79
CA SER A 167 -14.93 -2.31 5.26
C SER A 167 -15.69 -2.95 4.10
N LEU A 168 -16.12 -2.17 3.11
CA LEU A 168 -16.79 -2.66 1.92
C LEU A 168 -15.87 -3.59 1.12
N MET A 169 -14.65 -3.13 0.82
CA MET A 169 -13.64 -3.91 0.12
C MET A 169 -13.35 -5.23 0.85
N LYS A 170 -13.12 -5.19 2.18
CA LYS A 170 -12.82 -6.39 2.95
C LYS A 170 -13.98 -7.39 2.98
N ARG A 171 -15.21 -6.92 3.12
CA ARG A 171 -16.39 -7.80 3.01
C ARG A 171 -16.54 -8.43 1.63
N THR A 172 -16.19 -7.70 0.58
CA THR A 172 -16.30 -8.17 -0.81
C THR A 172 -15.26 -9.24 -1.13
N VAL A 173 -13.99 -9.02 -0.71
CA VAL A 173 -12.91 -9.98 -1.03
C VAL A 173 -12.78 -11.11 0.00
N GLY A 174 -13.31 -10.95 1.20
CA GLY A 174 -13.26 -11.97 2.26
C GLY A 174 -11.84 -12.35 2.65
N SER A 175 -11.56 -13.66 2.67
CA SER A 175 -10.24 -14.25 2.93
C SER A 175 -9.40 -14.45 1.67
N ASP A 176 -10.00 -14.35 0.49
CA ASP A 176 -9.36 -14.71 -0.79
C ASP A 176 -8.33 -13.66 -1.23
N MET A 177 -8.46 -12.44 -0.74
CA MET A 177 -7.61 -11.32 -1.09
C MET A 177 -7.39 -10.40 0.10
N LYS A 178 -6.30 -9.66 0.11
CA LYS A 178 -5.99 -8.68 1.15
C LYS A 178 -6.40 -7.26 0.73
N VAL A 179 -6.49 -6.37 1.73
CA VAL A 179 -6.86 -4.96 1.53
C VAL A 179 -5.74 -4.05 2.04
N LYS A 180 -5.30 -3.10 1.21
CA LYS A 180 -4.40 -2.01 1.60
C LYS A 180 -5.18 -0.70 1.65
N ALA A 181 -5.10 0.00 2.78
CA ALA A 181 -5.62 1.36 2.92
C ALA A 181 -4.50 2.39 2.69
N SER A 182 -4.76 3.44 1.93
CA SER A 182 -3.78 4.51 1.69
C SER A 182 -4.46 5.85 1.36
N GLY A 183 -3.71 6.94 1.57
CA GLY A 183 -4.22 8.31 1.42
C GLY A 183 -4.96 8.80 2.67
N GLY A 184 -4.46 9.90 3.26
CA GLY A 184 -5.07 10.52 4.43
C GLY A 184 -4.79 9.82 5.77
N ILE A 185 -3.85 8.89 5.84
CA ILE A 185 -3.48 8.17 7.06
C ILE A 185 -2.22 8.81 7.63
N HIS A 186 -2.36 9.65 8.67
CA HIS A 186 -1.28 10.47 9.20
C HIS A 186 -0.94 10.17 10.66
N THR A 187 -1.86 9.59 11.41
CA THR A 187 -1.73 9.34 12.85
C THR A 187 -1.87 7.85 13.18
N LEU A 188 -1.42 7.46 14.37
CA LEU A 188 -1.63 6.12 14.90
C LEU A 188 -3.13 5.78 15.00
N GLU A 189 -3.97 6.76 15.34
CA GLU A 189 -5.42 6.59 15.41
C GLU A 189 -6.02 6.31 14.03
N ASP A 190 -5.59 7.05 12.98
CA ASP A 190 -6.03 6.78 11.61
C ASP A 190 -5.63 5.37 11.18
N ALA A 191 -4.38 4.97 11.44
CA ALA A 191 -3.89 3.63 11.13
C ALA A 191 -4.75 2.55 11.80
N ARG A 192 -5.05 2.70 13.09
CA ARG A 192 -5.90 1.78 13.85
C ARG A 192 -7.32 1.69 13.28
N LYS A 193 -7.92 2.83 12.91
CA LYS A 193 -9.25 2.84 12.26
C LYS A 193 -9.26 2.00 10.99
N MET A 194 -8.21 2.09 10.15
CA MET A 194 -8.12 1.30 8.93
C MET A 194 -7.95 -0.20 9.24
N PHE A 195 -7.14 -0.58 10.21
CA PHE A 195 -6.99 -1.98 10.62
C PHE A 195 -8.28 -2.55 11.23
N TYR A 196 -9.00 -1.78 12.05
CA TYR A 196 -10.31 -2.20 12.57
C TYR A 196 -11.37 -2.34 11.47
N ALA A 197 -11.28 -1.52 10.42
CA ALA A 197 -12.13 -1.64 9.24
C ALA A 197 -11.81 -2.88 8.37
N GLY A 198 -10.69 -3.54 8.60
CA GLY A 198 -10.28 -4.77 7.91
C GLY A 198 -9.11 -4.63 6.95
N ALA A 199 -8.37 -3.51 6.99
CA ALA A 199 -7.13 -3.40 6.21
C ALA A 199 -6.08 -4.40 6.72
N ASP A 200 -5.39 -5.04 5.79
CA ASP A 200 -4.27 -5.94 6.08
C ASP A 200 -2.93 -5.18 6.04
N ARG A 201 -2.88 -4.06 5.32
CA ARG A 201 -1.72 -3.20 5.11
C ARG A 201 -2.15 -1.73 5.06
N ILE A 202 -1.28 -0.81 5.41
CA ILE A 202 -1.47 0.62 5.13
C ILE A 202 -0.29 1.20 4.35
N GLY A 203 -0.59 2.20 3.51
CA GLY A 203 0.41 3.05 2.86
C GLY A 203 0.35 4.46 3.44
N SER A 204 1.47 4.96 3.93
CA SER A 204 1.55 6.29 4.53
C SER A 204 2.92 6.93 4.32
N SER A 205 2.93 8.24 4.10
CA SER A 205 4.13 9.07 4.15
C SER A 205 4.48 9.53 5.59
N SER A 206 3.58 9.27 6.55
CA SER A 206 3.75 9.60 7.97
C SER A 206 4.13 8.37 8.81
N GLY A 207 4.78 7.38 8.21
CA GLY A 207 5.13 6.12 8.87
C GLY A 207 5.92 6.33 10.17
N VAL A 208 6.91 7.22 10.16
CA VAL A 208 7.74 7.56 11.34
C VAL A 208 6.88 8.09 12.49
N ALA A 209 6.00 9.07 12.22
CA ALA A 209 5.13 9.63 13.26
C ALA A 209 4.17 8.58 13.85
N ILE A 210 3.67 7.65 13.02
CA ILE A 210 2.82 6.54 13.47
C ILE A 210 3.62 5.58 14.37
N ALA A 211 4.84 5.24 13.97
CA ALA A 211 5.73 4.34 14.71
C ALA A 211 6.12 4.92 16.08
N GLU A 212 6.53 6.19 16.12
CA GLU A 212 6.91 6.88 17.35
C GLU A 212 5.74 6.99 18.34
N ALA A 213 4.53 7.26 17.83
CA ALA A 213 3.32 7.28 18.66
C ALA A 213 3.03 5.89 19.27
N GLU A 214 3.15 4.80 18.50
CA GLU A 214 2.98 3.43 18.99
C GLU A 214 4.02 3.10 20.09
N MET A 215 5.29 3.42 19.84
CA MET A 215 6.39 3.18 20.80
C MET A 215 6.17 3.94 22.11
N SER A 216 5.72 5.19 22.05
CA SER A 216 5.42 6.02 23.22
C SER A 216 4.32 5.42 24.08
N GLU A 217 3.24 4.90 23.47
CA GLU A 217 2.15 4.23 24.20
C GLU A 217 2.64 2.96 24.90
N ILE A 218 3.47 2.14 24.22
CA ILE A 218 4.03 0.90 24.79
C ILE A 218 4.87 1.21 26.02
N HIS A 219 5.72 2.24 25.96
CA HIS A 219 6.56 2.66 27.10
C HIS A 219 5.71 3.14 28.29
N THR A 220 4.64 3.90 28.03
CA THR A 220 3.75 4.41 29.07
C THR A 220 3.02 3.28 29.80
N VAL A 221 2.53 2.28 29.07
CA VAL A 221 1.85 1.10 29.64
C VAL A 221 2.81 0.25 30.46
N SER A 222 4.03 0.03 29.99
CA SER A 222 5.08 -0.73 30.70
C SER A 222 5.47 -0.06 32.02
N TYR A 223 5.62 1.26 32.04
CA TYR A 223 5.96 2.02 33.24
C TYR A 223 4.84 2.02 34.30
N THR A 224 3.59 2.06 33.84
CA THR A 224 2.42 2.02 34.74
C THR A 224 2.28 0.65 35.43
N HIS A 225 2.56 -0.44 34.69
CA HIS A 225 2.55 -1.79 35.26
C HIS A 225 3.65 -2.03 36.29
N LEU A 226 4.87 -1.54 36.03
CA LEU A 226 5.99 -1.63 37.02
C LEU A 226 5.67 -0.90 38.31
N ARG A 227 5.11 0.32 38.25
CA ARG A 227 4.70 1.08 39.45
C ARG A 227 3.56 0.42 40.23
N ALA A 228 2.61 -0.20 39.54
CA ALA A 228 1.50 -0.92 40.18
C ALA A 228 2.00 -2.13 40.98
N HIS A 229 3.04 -2.83 40.52
CA HIS A 229 3.68 -3.95 41.24
C HIS A 229 4.51 -3.48 42.43
N GLU A 230 5.19 -2.33 42.36
CA GLU A 230 5.97 -1.77 43.51
C GLU A 230 5.05 -1.27 44.62
N THR A 231 3.88 -0.74 44.31
CA THR A 231 2.90 -0.26 45.32
C THR A 231 2.08 -1.40 45.95
N ALA A 232 1.99 -2.57 45.31
CA ALA A 232 1.33 -3.75 45.88
C ALA A 232 2.24 -4.62 46.77
N ALA A 233 3.55 -4.35 46.79
CA ALA A 233 4.55 -5.08 47.57
C ALA A 233 4.97 -4.38 48.88
N ASN A 234 4.38 -3.23 49.23
CA ASN A 234 4.49 -2.52 50.50
C ASN A 234 3.12 -2.48 51.19
#